data_5ebb3c7ab1301cb73741cf10a087812c
#
_entry.id   5ebb3c7ab1301cb73741cf10a087812c
#
_cell.length_a   1.000
_cell.length_b   1.000
_cell.length_c   1.000
_cell.angle_alpha   90.00
_cell.angle_beta   90.00
_cell.angle_gamma   90.00
#
_symmetry.space_group_name_H-M   'P 1'
#
loop_
_entity.id
_entity.type
_entity.pdbx_description
1 polymer ?
#
loop_
_entity_poly.entity_id
_entity_poly.type
_entity_poly.pdbx_seq_one_letter_code
_entity_poly.pdbx_strand_id
1 'polypeptide(L)'
;MRKIFLLSFDDGTIYDKGLVELLNKHQIPGTFNLNSGLEDFVWEFEGREVLRQCISDTVEQYRGHEIASHSLHHHLLTCLDDDTLRWEVGEDCANLRRIFGVEELGFAVPFTACGDREVSILAPLVRYIRLSEFREDFALPADPFHIPIHGLYNDPDIYNRIYDFSRSTLPVALFVMAGHSYELEMLNHWDYMDKLLGYIRSFHFECMTTMEFVNGFYPKR
;
A
#
# COMPACT_ATOMS: atom_id res chain seq x y z
N MET A 1 -0.23 23.17 10.58
CA MET A 1 -1.09 22.13 9.96
C MET A 1 -0.16 21.08 9.38
N ARG A 2 -0.35 19.81 9.74
CA ARG A 2 0.44 18.69 9.20
C ARG A 2 -0.32 18.06 8.04
N LYS A 3 0.35 17.81 6.94
CA LYS A 3 -0.22 17.16 5.75
C LYS A 3 0.60 15.93 5.43
N ILE A 4 0.04 14.77 5.76
CA ILE A 4 0.70 13.47 5.67
C ILE A 4 0.30 12.81 4.37
N PHE A 5 1.30 12.36 3.61
CA PHE A 5 1.10 11.70 2.31
C PHE A 5 1.72 10.30 2.35
N LEU A 6 0.89 9.28 2.14
CA LEU A 6 1.30 7.89 2.10
C LEU A 6 1.17 7.35 0.68
N LEU A 7 2.12 6.51 0.29
CA LEU A 7 2.11 5.74 -0.96
C LEU A 7 2.03 4.25 -0.64
N SER A 8 1.06 3.56 -1.22
CA SER A 8 0.80 2.15 -0.96
C SER A 8 0.63 1.41 -2.29
N PHE A 9 1.57 0.50 -2.59
CA PHE A 9 1.59 -0.25 -3.84
C PHE A 9 1.41 -1.75 -3.59
N ASP A 10 0.55 -2.38 -4.40
CA ASP A 10 0.11 -3.74 -4.18
C ASP A 10 0.78 -4.72 -5.15
N ASP A 11 0.71 -6.02 -4.82
CA ASP A 11 0.98 -7.19 -5.66
C ASP A 11 2.43 -7.71 -5.72
N GLY A 12 3.44 -6.89 -5.54
CA GLY A 12 4.83 -7.39 -5.53
C GLY A 12 5.29 -7.95 -6.89
N THR A 13 5.32 -7.11 -7.92
CA THR A 13 5.71 -7.52 -9.28
C THR A 13 7.17 -7.18 -9.60
N ILE A 14 7.69 -7.75 -10.68
CA ILE A 14 9.04 -7.42 -11.18
C ILE A 14 9.23 -5.94 -11.49
N TYR A 15 8.14 -5.20 -11.65
CA TYR A 15 8.14 -3.74 -11.93
C TYR A 15 8.34 -2.89 -10.68
N ASP A 16 8.25 -3.47 -9.48
CA ASP A 16 8.52 -2.74 -8.23
C ASP A 16 9.92 -2.13 -8.21
N LYS A 17 10.88 -2.77 -8.86
CA LYS A 17 12.24 -2.24 -8.97
C LYS A 17 12.27 -0.83 -9.57
N GLY A 18 11.62 -0.64 -10.71
CA GLY A 18 11.55 0.66 -11.38
C GLY A 18 10.80 1.71 -10.54
N LEU A 19 9.74 1.28 -9.84
CA LEU A 19 8.99 2.15 -8.95
C LEU A 19 9.82 2.58 -7.74
N VAL A 20 10.56 1.66 -7.12
CA VAL A 20 11.49 1.96 -6.02
C VAL A 20 12.56 2.96 -6.46
N GLU A 21 13.11 2.80 -7.66
CA GLU A 21 14.09 3.76 -8.22
C GLU A 21 13.49 5.17 -8.35
N LEU A 22 12.24 5.30 -8.81
CA LEU A 22 11.53 6.58 -8.87
C LEU A 22 11.25 7.17 -7.48
N LEU A 23 10.78 6.37 -6.55
CA LEU A 23 10.52 6.80 -5.17
C LEU A 23 11.80 7.30 -4.50
N ASN A 24 12.90 6.58 -4.67
CA ASN A 24 14.22 6.97 -4.16
C ASN A 24 14.73 8.28 -4.80
N LYS A 25 14.56 8.45 -6.11
CA LYS A 25 14.89 9.69 -6.83
C LYS A 25 14.18 10.90 -6.22
N HIS A 26 12.92 10.75 -5.87
CA HIS A 26 12.12 11.81 -5.26
C HIS A 26 12.21 11.87 -3.73
N GLN A 27 12.96 10.96 -3.10
CA GLN A 27 13.09 10.85 -1.64
C GLN A 27 11.71 10.72 -0.95
N ILE A 28 10.85 9.88 -1.50
CA ILE A 28 9.52 9.58 -0.96
C ILE A 28 9.51 8.10 -0.56
N PRO A 29 9.32 7.76 0.73
CA PRO A 29 9.14 6.37 1.12
C PRO A 29 7.77 5.85 0.66
N GLY A 30 7.68 4.58 0.36
CA GLY A 30 6.45 3.89 0.01
C GLY A 30 6.24 2.64 0.86
N THR A 31 5.01 2.13 0.86
CA THR A 31 4.64 0.84 1.44
C THR A 31 4.34 -0.12 0.30
N PHE A 32 4.99 -1.29 0.29
CA PHE A 32 4.79 -2.35 -0.68
C PHE A 32 4.07 -3.52 -0.03
N ASN A 33 2.88 -3.83 -0.53
CA ASN A 33 2.01 -4.85 0.01
C ASN A 33 2.19 -6.13 -0.83
N LEU A 34 2.82 -7.14 -0.24
CA LEU A 34 3.32 -8.32 -0.96
C LEU A 34 2.49 -9.56 -0.66
N ASN A 35 2.49 -10.52 -1.61
CA ASN A 35 1.86 -11.83 -1.48
C ASN A 35 2.93 -12.92 -1.51
N SER A 36 3.29 -13.48 -0.36
CA SER A 36 4.39 -14.45 -0.28
C SER A 36 4.04 -15.86 -0.80
N GLY A 37 2.78 -16.13 -1.09
CA GLY A 37 2.34 -17.41 -1.68
C GLY A 37 2.25 -17.41 -3.20
N LEU A 38 2.53 -16.27 -3.85
CA LEU A 38 2.38 -16.09 -5.29
C LEU A 38 3.70 -15.77 -6.00
N GLU A 39 4.84 -16.17 -5.43
CA GLU A 39 6.15 -16.00 -6.08
C GLU A 39 6.15 -16.67 -7.46
N ASP A 40 6.74 -15.99 -8.45
CA ASP A 40 6.81 -16.42 -9.86
C ASP A 40 5.44 -16.69 -10.54
N PHE A 41 4.34 -16.27 -9.89
CA PHE A 41 3.01 -16.39 -10.51
C PHE A 41 2.84 -15.38 -11.64
N VAL A 42 2.29 -15.86 -12.76
CA VAL A 42 2.01 -15.05 -13.96
C VAL A 42 0.51 -14.94 -14.16
N TRP A 43 0.04 -13.71 -14.42
CA TRP A 43 -1.34 -13.50 -14.88
C TRP A 43 -1.36 -12.52 -16.05
N GLU A 44 -2.52 -12.35 -16.66
CA GLU A 44 -2.72 -11.45 -17.79
C GLU A 44 -3.43 -10.16 -17.33
N PHE A 45 -2.89 -9.01 -17.71
CA PHE A 45 -3.51 -7.71 -17.58
C PHE A 45 -3.49 -6.99 -18.94
N GLU A 46 -4.67 -6.64 -19.45
CA GLU A 46 -4.85 -6.00 -20.76
C GLU A 46 -4.10 -6.71 -21.93
N GLY A 47 -4.14 -8.05 -21.94
CA GLY A 47 -3.51 -8.87 -22.99
C GLY A 47 -1.99 -8.98 -22.89
N ARG A 48 -1.39 -8.59 -21.76
CA ARG A 48 0.05 -8.67 -21.48
C ARG A 48 0.30 -9.46 -20.20
N GLU A 49 1.33 -10.30 -20.21
CA GLU A 49 1.73 -11.06 -19.03
C GLU A 49 2.34 -10.13 -17.95
N VAL A 50 1.90 -10.32 -16.72
CA VAL A 50 2.43 -9.69 -15.51
C VAL A 50 3.01 -10.77 -14.63
N LEU A 51 4.26 -10.63 -14.23
CA LEU A 51 4.98 -11.57 -13.39
C LEU A 51 5.15 -11.01 -11.97
N ARG A 52 4.74 -11.79 -10.97
CA ARG A 52 5.14 -11.56 -9.57
C ARG A 52 6.59 -11.95 -9.40
N GLN A 53 7.30 -11.20 -8.59
CA GLN A 53 8.72 -11.47 -8.35
C GLN A 53 8.92 -12.52 -7.24
N CYS A 54 10.07 -13.19 -7.27
CA CYS A 54 10.55 -13.96 -6.13
C CYS A 54 10.99 -12.99 -5.02
N ILE A 55 10.21 -12.91 -3.94
CA ILE A 55 10.38 -11.91 -2.88
C ILE A 55 11.71 -12.10 -2.15
N SER A 56 12.11 -13.35 -1.91
CA SER A 56 13.36 -13.67 -1.20
C SER A 56 14.60 -13.16 -1.93
N ASP A 57 14.55 -13.06 -3.25
CA ASP A 57 15.68 -12.60 -4.08
C ASP A 57 15.74 -11.05 -4.19
N THR A 58 14.70 -10.36 -3.72
CA THR A 58 14.51 -8.91 -3.94
C THR A 58 14.48 -8.09 -2.65
N VAL A 59 14.87 -8.66 -1.50
CA VAL A 59 14.83 -8.00 -0.19
C VAL A 59 15.54 -6.63 -0.20
N GLU A 60 16.74 -6.57 -0.75
CA GLU A 60 17.55 -5.34 -0.81
C GLU A 60 16.92 -4.23 -1.67
N GLN A 61 16.08 -4.61 -2.63
CA GLN A 61 15.36 -3.67 -3.50
C GLN A 61 14.47 -2.72 -2.68
N TYR A 62 13.84 -3.20 -1.63
CA TYR A 62 12.90 -2.43 -0.82
C TYR A 62 13.53 -1.63 0.33
N ARG A 63 14.86 -1.58 0.39
CA ARG A 63 15.55 -0.84 1.45
C ARG A 63 15.13 0.63 1.50
N GLY A 64 14.67 1.08 2.66
CA GLY A 64 14.14 2.44 2.86
C GLY A 64 12.64 2.58 2.62
N HIS A 65 11.98 1.47 2.27
CA HIS A 65 10.54 1.36 2.10
C HIS A 65 9.96 0.36 3.11
N GLU A 66 8.65 0.41 3.30
CA GLU A 66 7.94 -0.53 4.15
C GLU A 66 7.45 -1.72 3.34
N ILE A 67 7.48 -2.90 3.98
CA ILE A 67 6.80 -4.09 3.50
C ILE A 67 5.58 -4.36 4.37
N ALA A 68 4.46 -4.65 3.74
CA ALA A 68 3.22 -5.07 4.38
C ALA A 68 2.64 -6.31 3.67
N SER A 69 1.73 -7.00 4.34
CA SER A 69 1.05 -8.17 3.80
C SER A 69 -0.09 -7.77 2.85
N HIS A 70 -0.29 -8.57 1.80
CA HIS A 70 -1.42 -8.47 0.90
C HIS A 70 -2.17 -9.81 0.76
N SER A 71 -2.18 -10.61 1.83
CA SER A 71 -2.56 -12.02 1.93
C SER A 71 -1.66 -12.98 1.14
N LEU A 72 -1.72 -14.26 1.50
CA LEU A 72 -0.84 -15.27 0.90
C LEU A 72 -1.11 -15.47 -0.60
N HIS A 73 -2.41 -15.59 -0.97
CA HIS A 73 -2.83 -15.93 -2.34
C HIS A 73 -3.77 -14.92 -2.98
N HIS A 74 -3.85 -13.70 -2.44
CA HIS A 74 -4.67 -12.62 -3.00
C HIS A 74 -6.15 -13.01 -3.19
N HIS A 75 -6.74 -13.71 -2.22
CA HIS A 75 -8.15 -14.09 -2.28
C HIS A 75 -9.09 -12.93 -1.94
N LEU A 76 -10.31 -12.99 -2.47
CA LEU A 76 -11.40 -12.12 -2.03
C LEU A 76 -11.81 -12.53 -0.60
N LEU A 77 -11.47 -11.71 0.39
CA LEU A 77 -11.54 -12.05 1.82
C LEU A 77 -12.93 -12.45 2.28
N THR A 78 -13.97 -11.80 1.75
CA THR A 78 -15.38 -12.06 2.10
C THR A 78 -15.88 -13.42 1.65
N CYS A 79 -15.15 -14.10 0.76
CA CYS A 79 -15.46 -15.47 0.32
C CYS A 79 -14.80 -16.55 1.20
N LEU A 80 -13.93 -16.17 2.13
CA LEU A 80 -13.21 -17.08 3.01
C LEU A 80 -13.99 -17.30 4.32
N ASP A 81 -13.91 -18.52 4.88
CA ASP A 81 -14.30 -18.74 6.27
C ASP A 81 -13.25 -18.15 7.23
N ASP A 82 -13.60 -18.06 8.52
CA ASP A 82 -12.79 -17.38 9.53
C ASP A 82 -11.40 -18.01 9.71
N ASP A 83 -11.29 -19.31 9.63
CA ASP A 83 -10.03 -20.04 9.85
C ASP A 83 -9.12 -19.89 8.63
N THR A 84 -9.68 -20.00 7.43
CA THR A 84 -8.96 -19.76 6.17
C THR A 84 -8.48 -18.31 6.08
N LEU A 85 -9.32 -17.33 6.47
CA LEU A 85 -8.93 -15.92 6.47
C LEU A 85 -7.77 -15.65 7.45
N ARG A 86 -7.80 -16.21 8.67
CA ARG A 86 -6.69 -16.10 9.63
C ARG A 86 -5.41 -16.72 9.08
N TRP A 87 -5.53 -17.87 8.44
CA TRP A 87 -4.39 -18.57 7.87
C TRP A 87 -3.77 -17.79 6.71
N GLU A 88 -4.58 -17.32 5.77
CA GLU A 88 -4.12 -16.53 4.60
C GLU A 88 -3.26 -15.33 5.00
N VAL A 89 -3.71 -14.55 5.97
CA VAL A 89 -2.98 -13.37 6.41
C VAL A 89 -1.89 -13.71 7.42
N GLY A 90 -2.15 -14.66 8.31
CA GLY A 90 -1.19 -15.08 9.33
C GLY A 90 0.06 -15.73 8.73
N GLU A 91 -0.11 -16.63 7.75
CA GLU A 91 1.00 -17.30 7.06
C GLU A 91 1.80 -16.32 6.20
N ASP A 92 1.11 -15.45 5.46
CA ASP A 92 1.78 -14.40 4.69
C ASP A 92 2.65 -13.50 5.60
N CYS A 93 2.08 -13.04 6.71
CA CYS A 93 2.82 -12.28 7.71
C CYS A 93 4.03 -13.06 8.29
N ALA A 94 3.88 -14.36 8.54
CA ALA A 94 4.98 -15.18 9.05
C ALA A 94 6.11 -15.31 8.02
N ASN A 95 5.78 -15.50 6.76
CA ASN A 95 6.73 -15.55 5.66
C ASN A 95 7.47 -14.22 5.48
N LEU A 96 6.73 -13.10 5.41
CA LEU A 96 7.33 -11.77 5.23
C LEU A 96 8.23 -11.38 6.41
N ARG A 97 7.83 -11.70 7.66
CA ARG A 97 8.71 -11.50 8.83
C ARG A 97 10.03 -12.27 8.69
N ARG A 98 9.96 -13.52 8.25
CA ARG A 98 11.15 -14.37 8.06
C ARG A 98 12.05 -13.86 6.93
N ILE A 99 11.46 -13.42 5.82
CA ILE A 99 12.19 -12.96 4.63
C ILE A 99 12.83 -11.60 4.87
N PHE A 100 12.10 -10.64 5.41
CA PHE A 100 12.56 -9.25 5.57
C PHE A 100 13.14 -8.93 6.94
N GLY A 101 13.05 -9.82 7.92
CA GLY A 101 13.54 -9.59 9.28
C GLY A 101 12.77 -8.52 10.05
N VAL A 102 11.50 -8.27 9.70
CA VAL A 102 10.63 -7.29 10.35
C VAL A 102 9.77 -7.94 11.43
N GLU A 103 9.49 -7.22 12.52
CA GLU A 103 8.67 -7.77 13.62
C GLU A 103 7.18 -7.53 13.40
N GLU A 104 6.83 -6.33 12.94
CA GLU A 104 5.45 -5.90 12.76
C GLU A 104 5.16 -5.64 11.29
N LEU A 105 3.98 -6.04 10.88
CA LEU A 105 3.48 -5.84 9.53
C LEU A 105 2.12 -5.16 9.57
N GLY A 106 1.88 -4.32 8.57
CA GLY A 106 0.55 -3.90 8.19
C GLY A 106 -0.07 -4.89 7.21
N PHE A 107 -1.32 -4.63 6.87
CA PHE A 107 -2.06 -5.39 5.88
C PHE A 107 -2.81 -4.45 4.93
N ALA A 108 -2.72 -4.70 3.65
CA ALA A 108 -3.56 -4.09 2.65
C ALA A 108 -4.58 -5.11 2.13
N VAL A 109 -5.83 -4.69 2.03
CA VAL A 109 -6.93 -5.57 1.61
C VAL A 109 -6.86 -5.82 0.10
N PRO A 110 -6.79 -7.10 -0.34
CA PRO A 110 -6.98 -7.45 -1.74
C PRO A 110 -8.38 -7.07 -2.24
N PHE A 111 -8.48 -6.63 -3.49
CA PHE A 111 -9.74 -6.15 -4.07
C PHE A 111 -10.37 -5.00 -3.25
N THR A 112 -11.69 -5.01 -3.09
CA THR A 112 -12.43 -3.88 -2.46
C THR A 112 -13.32 -4.29 -1.29
N ALA A 113 -13.52 -5.58 -1.06
CA ALA A 113 -14.48 -6.05 -0.08
C ALA A 113 -13.81 -6.47 1.24
N CYS A 114 -14.00 -5.66 2.28
CA CYS A 114 -13.61 -5.93 3.64
C CYS A 114 -14.58 -5.22 4.58
N GLY A 115 -15.24 -5.95 5.45
CA GLY A 115 -16.18 -5.42 6.43
C GLY A 115 -15.70 -5.64 7.87
N ASP A 116 -16.56 -5.30 8.82
CA ASP A 116 -16.26 -5.40 10.26
C ASP A 116 -15.87 -6.84 10.69
N ARG A 117 -16.42 -7.87 10.02
CA ARG A 117 -16.06 -9.26 10.27
C ARG A 117 -14.58 -9.49 9.96
N GLU A 118 -14.14 -9.16 8.76
CA GLU A 118 -12.76 -9.34 8.31
C GLU A 118 -11.81 -8.51 9.18
N VAL A 119 -12.14 -7.25 9.43
CA VAL A 119 -11.35 -6.38 10.29
C VAL A 119 -11.19 -6.98 11.69
N SER A 120 -12.25 -7.49 12.30
CA SER A 120 -12.19 -8.08 13.66
C SER A 120 -11.32 -9.34 13.74
N ILE A 121 -11.27 -10.13 12.66
CA ILE A 121 -10.44 -11.33 12.55
C ILE A 121 -8.95 -10.96 12.34
N LEU A 122 -8.69 -9.94 11.54
CA LEU A 122 -7.34 -9.57 11.10
C LEU A 122 -6.61 -8.61 12.05
N ALA A 123 -7.33 -7.75 12.76
CA ALA A 123 -6.74 -6.77 13.69
C ALA A 123 -5.76 -7.36 14.73
N PRO A 124 -5.95 -8.58 15.26
CA PRO A 124 -4.97 -9.21 16.16
C PRO A 124 -3.66 -9.65 15.47
N LEU A 125 -3.64 -9.79 14.15
CA LEU A 125 -2.51 -10.34 13.39
C LEU A 125 -1.55 -9.25 12.89
N VAL A 126 -2.06 -8.02 12.69
CA VAL A 126 -1.37 -6.94 11.99
C VAL A 126 -1.42 -5.62 12.78
N ARG A 127 -0.53 -4.71 12.45
CA ARG A 127 -0.44 -3.41 13.13
C ARG A 127 -1.45 -2.39 12.61
N TYR A 128 -1.84 -2.54 11.35
CA TYR A 128 -2.87 -1.72 10.70
C TYR A 128 -3.52 -2.48 9.53
N ILE A 129 -4.68 -2.00 9.10
CA ILE A 129 -5.35 -2.46 7.87
C ILE A 129 -5.61 -1.25 6.98
N ARG A 130 -5.06 -1.26 5.76
CA ARG A 130 -5.40 -0.33 4.69
C ARG A 130 -6.53 -0.96 3.86
N LEU A 131 -7.68 -0.31 3.90
CA LEU A 131 -8.85 -0.68 3.12
C LEU A 131 -8.69 -0.17 1.68
N SER A 132 -9.45 -0.75 0.76
CA SER A 132 -9.58 -0.23 -0.60
C SER A 132 -10.81 0.71 -0.72
N GLU A 133 -11.38 1.10 0.41
CA GLU A 133 -12.45 2.07 0.46
C GLU A 133 -11.93 3.46 0.10
N PHE A 134 -12.60 4.11 -0.85
CA PHE A 134 -12.30 5.46 -1.26
C PHE A 134 -12.97 6.49 -0.35
N ARG A 135 -12.20 7.49 0.11
CA ARG A 135 -12.73 8.63 0.88
C ARG A 135 -12.38 9.95 0.22
N GLU A 136 -13.33 10.88 0.28
CA GLU A 136 -13.13 12.24 -0.24
C GLU A 136 -12.55 13.19 0.81
N ASP A 137 -12.88 12.98 2.08
CA ASP A 137 -12.34 13.79 3.16
C ASP A 137 -10.92 13.33 3.55
N PHE A 138 -10.15 14.25 4.12
CA PHE A 138 -8.76 14.03 4.51
C PHE A 138 -8.58 13.89 6.02
N ALA A 139 -9.64 13.61 6.77
CA ALA A 139 -9.56 13.40 8.20
C ALA A 139 -8.84 12.08 8.53
N LEU A 140 -8.15 12.04 9.67
CA LEU A 140 -7.54 10.80 10.14
C LEU A 140 -8.63 9.75 10.39
N PRO A 141 -8.37 8.45 10.09
CA PRO A 141 -9.26 7.38 10.48
C PRO A 141 -9.38 7.31 12.03
N ALA A 142 -10.49 6.77 12.53
CA ALA A 142 -10.73 6.65 13.97
C ALA A 142 -9.75 5.69 14.66
N ASP A 143 -9.27 4.70 13.93
CA ASP A 143 -8.34 3.68 14.38
C ASP A 143 -7.44 3.21 13.21
N PRO A 144 -6.36 2.46 13.47
CA PRO A 144 -5.43 2.04 12.43
C PRO A 144 -5.95 0.89 11.56
N PHE A 145 -7.12 0.33 11.83
CA PHE A 145 -7.67 -0.81 11.08
C PHE A 145 -8.68 -0.38 9.99
N HIS A 146 -8.85 0.93 9.82
CA HIS A 146 -9.76 1.51 8.81
C HIS A 146 -9.06 2.63 8.04
N ILE A 147 -7.82 2.40 7.57
CA ILE A 147 -7.10 3.38 6.75
C ILE A 147 -7.67 3.37 5.33
N PRO A 148 -8.30 4.45 4.85
CA PRO A 148 -8.88 4.50 3.51
C PRO A 148 -7.82 4.79 2.45
N ILE A 149 -8.20 4.72 1.18
CA ILE A 149 -7.48 5.37 0.08
C ILE A 149 -8.18 6.68 -0.33
N HIS A 150 -7.41 7.62 -0.90
CA HIS A 150 -7.91 8.91 -1.38
C HIS A 150 -7.77 9.08 -2.90
N GLY A 151 -7.13 8.12 -3.55
CA GLY A 151 -7.00 8.05 -5.00
C GLY A 151 -6.06 6.93 -5.43
N LEU A 152 -6.26 6.46 -6.64
CA LEU A 152 -5.26 5.66 -7.35
C LEU A 152 -4.32 6.60 -8.11
N TYR A 153 -3.07 6.18 -8.31
CA TYR A 153 -2.10 7.03 -9.02
C TYR A 153 -2.55 7.38 -10.46
N ASN A 154 -3.33 6.48 -11.08
CA ASN A 154 -3.87 6.61 -12.44
C ASN A 154 -5.30 7.19 -12.50
N ASP A 155 -5.85 7.64 -11.37
CA ASP A 155 -7.13 8.35 -11.35
C ASP A 155 -7.00 9.62 -12.20
N PRO A 156 -7.89 9.85 -13.18
CA PRO A 156 -7.85 11.05 -14.02
C PRO A 156 -7.88 12.37 -13.24
N ASP A 157 -8.42 12.35 -12.02
CA ASP A 157 -8.56 13.53 -11.16
C ASP A 157 -7.48 13.62 -10.06
N ILE A 158 -6.47 12.76 -10.07
CA ILE A 158 -5.49 12.65 -8.97
C ILE A 158 -4.76 13.99 -8.69
N TYR A 159 -4.43 14.76 -9.71
CA TYR A 159 -3.78 16.06 -9.53
C TYR A 159 -4.66 17.07 -8.80
N ASN A 160 -5.97 17.11 -9.11
CA ASN A 160 -6.92 17.99 -8.42
C ASN A 160 -7.12 17.52 -6.97
N ARG A 161 -7.23 16.22 -6.71
CA ARG A 161 -7.34 15.67 -5.35
C ARG A 161 -6.12 16.02 -4.49
N ILE A 162 -4.91 15.90 -5.03
CA ILE A 162 -3.67 16.30 -4.34
C ILE A 162 -3.66 17.82 -4.10
N TYR A 163 -4.13 18.61 -5.08
CA TYR A 163 -4.26 20.06 -4.90
C TYR A 163 -5.26 20.40 -3.80
N ASP A 164 -6.44 19.78 -3.76
CA ASP A 164 -7.44 19.98 -2.72
C ASP A 164 -6.91 19.56 -1.35
N PHE A 165 -6.22 18.43 -1.27
CA PHE A 165 -5.50 18.03 -0.06
C PHE A 165 -4.50 19.10 0.40
N SER A 166 -3.76 19.73 -0.53
CA SER A 166 -2.83 20.80 -0.21
C SER A 166 -3.51 22.01 0.45
N ARG A 167 -4.79 22.22 0.19
CA ARG A 167 -5.62 23.31 0.72
C ARG A 167 -6.44 22.93 1.96
N SER A 168 -6.39 21.67 2.38
CA SER A 168 -7.11 21.24 3.59
C SER A 168 -6.74 22.11 4.78
N THR A 169 -7.76 22.51 5.54
CA THR A 169 -7.62 23.33 6.77
C THR A 169 -7.62 22.49 8.05
N LEU A 170 -7.65 21.17 7.93
CA LEU A 170 -7.56 20.28 9.09
C LEU A 170 -6.21 20.45 9.80
N PRO A 171 -6.18 20.42 11.15
CA PRO A 171 -4.94 20.49 11.92
C PRO A 171 -3.94 19.40 11.51
N VAL A 172 -4.45 18.19 11.24
CA VAL A 172 -3.74 17.07 10.64
C VAL A 172 -4.63 16.51 9.52
N ALA A 173 -4.08 16.36 8.33
CA ALA A 173 -4.75 15.78 7.18
C ALA A 173 -3.94 14.60 6.64
N LEU A 174 -4.62 13.57 6.15
CA LEU A 174 -4.05 12.36 5.58
C LEU A 174 -4.47 12.22 4.11
N PHE A 175 -3.51 11.88 3.25
CA PHE A 175 -3.76 11.41 1.89
C PHE A 175 -3.05 10.06 1.69
N VAL A 176 -3.77 9.05 1.24
CA VAL A 176 -3.23 7.74 0.87
C VAL A 176 -3.46 7.55 -0.63
N MET A 177 -2.38 7.50 -1.38
CA MET A 177 -2.41 7.15 -2.81
C MET A 177 -2.03 5.68 -2.97
N ALA A 178 -2.87 4.92 -3.67
CA ALA A 178 -2.62 3.52 -3.94
C ALA A 178 -2.38 3.25 -5.44
N GLY A 179 -1.89 2.05 -5.77
CA GLY A 179 -1.69 1.61 -7.15
C GLY A 179 -0.88 0.33 -7.25
N HIS A 180 -0.53 -0.02 -8.47
CA HIS A 180 0.25 -1.20 -8.79
C HIS A 180 1.40 -0.83 -9.72
N SER A 181 2.59 -1.37 -9.46
CA SER A 181 3.78 -1.07 -10.28
C SER A 181 3.67 -1.61 -11.71
N TYR A 182 2.99 -2.73 -11.91
CA TYR A 182 2.80 -3.30 -13.24
C TYR A 182 1.96 -2.40 -14.17
N GLU A 183 1.02 -1.63 -13.63
CA GLU A 183 0.23 -0.68 -14.42
C GLU A 183 1.11 0.41 -15.03
N LEU A 184 2.21 0.80 -14.37
CA LEU A 184 3.14 1.78 -14.93
C LEU A 184 3.76 1.29 -16.24
N GLU A 185 4.11 0.02 -16.31
CA GLU A 185 4.63 -0.59 -17.53
C GLU A 185 3.52 -0.82 -18.57
N MET A 186 2.40 -1.42 -18.14
CA MET A 186 1.33 -1.81 -19.05
C MET A 186 0.66 -0.61 -19.73
N LEU A 187 0.54 0.50 -19.00
CA LEU A 187 -0.06 1.75 -19.49
C LEU A 187 0.97 2.76 -19.99
N ASN A 188 2.27 2.41 -19.96
CA ASN A 188 3.38 3.31 -20.29
C ASN A 188 3.35 4.61 -19.45
N HIS A 189 3.15 4.48 -18.15
CA HIS A 189 2.97 5.58 -17.20
C HIS A 189 4.23 5.92 -16.39
N TRP A 190 5.43 5.44 -16.74
CA TRP A 190 6.67 5.73 -16.01
C TRP A 190 6.96 7.24 -15.95
N ASP A 191 6.91 7.94 -17.08
CA ASP A 191 7.09 9.40 -17.14
C ASP A 191 5.98 10.16 -16.43
N TYR A 192 4.76 9.62 -16.46
CA TYR A 192 3.62 10.17 -15.73
C TYR A 192 3.84 10.08 -14.22
N MET A 193 4.27 8.91 -13.72
CA MET A 193 4.56 8.69 -12.31
C MET A 193 5.72 9.58 -11.83
N ASP A 194 6.78 9.71 -12.61
CA ASP A 194 7.90 10.61 -12.30
C ASP A 194 7.43 12.07 -12.10
N LYS A 195 6.58 12.57 -13.01
CA LYS A 195 5.98 13.90 -12.89
C LYS A 195 5.04 14.03 -11.70
N LEU A 196 4.22 13.00 -11.42
CA LEU A 196 3.31 12.97 -10.29
C LEU A 196 4.06 13.02 -8.95
N LEU A 197 5.14 12.25 -8.81
CA LEU A 197 5.99 12.30 -7.62
C LEU A 197 6.67 13.67 -7.47
N GLY A 198 7.14 14.27 -8.56
CA GLY A 198 7.64 15.64 -8.55
C GLY A 198 6.59 16.66 -8.11
N TYR A 199 5.34 16.50 -8.55
CA TYR A 199 4.22 17.34 -8.14
C TYR A 199 3.91 17.19 -6.63
N ILE A 200 3.87 15.96 -6.11
CA ILE A 200 3.70 15.69 -4.67
C ILE A 200 4.81 16.39 -3.86
N ARG A 201 6.07 16.26 -4.28
CA ARG A 201 7.22 16.90 -3.61
C ARG A 201 7.14 18.42 -3.57
N SER A 202 6.54 19.04 -4.60
CA SER A 202 6.43 20.51 -4.69
C SER A 202 5.60 21.15 -3.56
N PHE A 203 4.72 20.38 -2.92
CA PHE A 203 3.91 20.81 -1.78
C PHE A 203 4.59 20.65 -0.42
N HIS A 204 5.76 20.00 -0.36
CA HIS A 204 6.48 19.71 0.89
C HIS A 204 5.63 18.96 1.94
N PHE A 205 4.80 18.02 1.49
CA PHE A 205 4.06 17.13 2.38
C PHE A 205 5.00 16.29 3.24
N GLU A 206 4.52 15.89 4.42
CA GLU A 206 5.19 14.89 5.25
C GLU A 206 4.97 13.50 4.65
N CYS A 207 5.85 13.10 3.71
CA CYS A 207 5.81 11.75 3.13
C CYS A 207 6.45 10.77 4.10
N MET A 208 5.75 9.69 4.40
CA MET A 208 6.21 8.62 5.30
C MET A 208 5.59 7.29 4.90
N THR A 209 6.07 6.20 5.47
CA THR A 209 5.46 4.89 5.31
C THR A 209 4.17 4.79 6.12
N THR A 210 3.31 3.80 5.79
CA THR A 210 2.08 3.59 6.55
C THR A 210 2.36 3.19 7.99
N MET A 211 3.40 2.38 8.24
CA MET A 211 3.81 2.00 9.59
C MET A 211 4.32 3.19 10.41
N GLU A 212 5.11 4.08 9.80
CA GLU A 212 5.56 5.32 10.47
C GLU A 212 4.37 6.20 10.87
N PHE A 213 3.41 6.37 9.96
CA PHE A 213 2.15 7.06 10.26
C PHE A 213 1.41 6.43 11.41
N VAL A 214 1.19 5.12 11.37
CA VAL A 214 0.45 4.40 12.42
C VAL A 214 1.15 4.50 13.76
N ASN A 215 2.47 4.32 13.81
CA ASN A 215 3.23 4.44 15.05
C ASN A 215 3.22 5.86 15.62
N GLY A 216 3.17 6.88 14.76
CA GLY A 216 3.11 8.28 15.18
C GLY A 216 1.75 8.74 15.70
N PHE A 217 0.65 8.18 15.19
CA PHE A 217 -0.72 8.64 15.49
C PHE A 217 -1.55 7.66 16.30
N TYR A 218 -1.22 6.38 16.29
CA TYR A 218 -1.91 5.30 16.99
C TYR A 218 -0.91 4.49 17.83
N PRO A 219 -0.35 5.06 18.93
CA PRO A 219 0.63 4.35 19.75
C PRO A 219 0.03 3.07 20.30
N LYS A 220 0.88 2.05 20.48
CA LYS A 220 0.48 0.80 21.14
C LYS A 220 -0.01 1.12 22.56
N ARG A 221 -1.14 0.58 22.91
CA ARG A 221 -1.67 0.61 24.27
C ARG A 221 -0.97 -0.41 25.15
#